data_2361b168de7d1827e5e76e032e59bd59
#
_entry.id   2361b168de7d1827e5e76e032e59bd59
#
_cell.length_a   1.000
_cell.length_b   1.000
_cell.length_c   1.000
_cell.angle_alpha   90.00
_cell.angle_beta   90.00
_cell.angle_gamma   90.00
#
_symmetry.space_group_name_H-M   'P 1'
#
loop_
_entity.id
_entity.type
_entity.pdbx_description
1 polymer ?
#
loop_
_entity_poly.entity_id
_entity_poly.type
_entity_poly.pdbx_seq_one_letter_code
_entity_poly.pdbx_strand_id
1 'polypeptide(L)'
;MQLDIYDQKVKKILMDSKKLIKQVGLEMSKKIYQRFSELEASPNFKAYLDYGIGKPHPLVGNLDNLFGISLTKNYRLIVEPITDRLDDVGLRE
;
A
#
# COMPACT_ATOMS: atom_id res chain seq x y z
N MET A 1 12.11 -0.98 0.10
CA MET A 1 11.90 0.03 -0.95
C MET A 1 11.29 1.29 -0.37
N GLN A 2 11.31 2.36 -1.12
CA GLN A 2 10.77 3.64 -0.68
C GLN A 2 9.29 3.75 -1.01
N LEU A 3 8.48 4.25 -0.06
CA LEU A 3 7.05 4.49 -0.25
C LEU A 3 6.78 5.99 -0.30
N ASP A 4 6.01 6.42 -1.29
CA ASP A 4 5.52 7.79 -1.38
C ASP A 4 4.01 7.81 -1.22
N ILE A 5 3.51 8.82 -0.54
CA ILE A 5 2.08 9.03 -0.35
C ILE A 5 1.71 10.34 -1.04
N TYR A 6 0.97 10.24 -2.14
CA TYR A 6 0.70 11.39 -3.00
C TYR A 6 -0.26 12.41 -2.38
N ASP A 7 -1.28 11.94 -1.67
CA ASP A 7 -2.27 12.83 -1.06
C ASP A 7 -1.81 13.29 0.32
N GLN A 8 -1.64 14.60 0.51
CA GLN A 8 -1.14 15.16 1.75
C GLN A 8 -2.11 14.95 2.92
N LYS A 9 -3.40 14.91 2.66
CA LYS A 9 -4.39 14.64 3.72
C LYS A 9 -4.26 13.19 4.19
N VAL A 10 -4.13 12.26 3.25
CA VAL A 10 -3.92 10.85 3.57
C VAL A 10 -2.61 10.66 4.32
N LYS A 11 -1.56 11.33 3.87
CA LYS A 11 -0.25 11.26 4.52
C LYS A 11 -0.32 11.70 5.98
N LYS A 12 -1.01 12.79 6.27
CA LYS A 12 -1.16 13.27 7.65
C LYS A 12 -1.87 12.25 8.54
N ILE A 13 -2.89 11.58 8.00
CA ILE A 13 -3.62 10.55 8.72
C ILE A 13 -2.73 9.33 8.97
N LEU A 14 -2.01 8.90 7.95
CA LEU A 14 -1.15 7.71 8.04
C LEU A 14 0.05 7.93 8.96
N MET A 15 0.56 9.16 9.06
CA MET A 15 1.70 9.47 9.92
C MET A 15 1.30 9.68 11.38
N ASP A 16 0.00 9.72 11.68
CA ASP A 16 -0.50 9.88 13.04
C ASP A 16 -1.40 8.70 13.38
N SER A 17 -0.89 7.78 14.21
CA SER A 17 -1.60 6.55 14.54
C SER A 17 -2.97 6.79 15.18
N LYS A 18 -3.10 7.83 15.99
CA LYS A 18 -4.38 8.16 16.62
C LYS A 18 -5.41 8.59 15.58
N LYS A 19 -4.99 9.40 14.61
CA LYS A 19 -5.88 9.82 13.52
C LYS A 19 -6.28 8.64 12.65
N LEU A 20 -5.34 7.75 12.35
CA LEU A 20 -5.64 6.57 11.54
C LEU A 20 -6.63 5.65 12.24
N ILE A 21 -6.41 5.38 13.54
CA ILE A 21 -7.33 4.55 14.32
C ILE A 21 -8.72 5.16 14.35
N LYS A 22 -8.83 6.46 14.48
CA LYS A 22 -10.12 7.16 14.47
C LYS A 22 -10.84 7.01 13.14
N GLN A 23 -10.08 7.00 12.02
CA GLN A 23 -10.67 6.90 10.68
C GLN A 23 -11.07 5.47 10.31
N VAL A 24 -10.25 4.50 10.63
CA VAL A 24 -10.41 3.13 10.11
C VAL A 24 -10.55 2.07 11.21
N GLY A 25 -10.35 2.42 12.47
CA GLY A 25 -10.38 1.48 13.58
C GLY A 25 -9.02 0.85 13.84
N LEU A 26 -8.90 0.22 15.01
CA LEU A 26 -7.63 -0.34 15.47
C LEU A 26 -7.16 -1.49 14.57
N GLU A 27 -8.05 -2.42 14.26
CA GLU A 27 -7.67 -3.62 13.48
C GLU A 27 -7.19 -3.25 12.08
N MET A 28 -7.92 -2.38 11.39
CA MET A 28 -7.53 -1.93 10.05
C MET A 28 -6.23 -1.13 10.10
N SER A 29 -6.05 -0.31 11.13
CA SER A 29 -4.83 0.47 11.33
C SER A 29 -3.62 -0.45 11.44
N LYS A 30 -3.72 -1.53 12.22
CA LYS A 30 -2.65 -2.51 12.35
C LYS A 30 -2.33 -3.18 11.02
N LYS A 31 -3.34 -3.52 10.24
CA LYS A 31 -3.17 -4.14 8.92
C LYS A 31 -2.45 -3.20 7.95
N ILE A 32 -2.84 -1.93 7.93
CA ILE A 32 -2.20 -0.93 7.08
C ILE A 32 -0.71 -0.80 7.41
N TYR A 33 -0.36 -0.64 8.68
CA TYR A 33 1.03 -0.52 9.09
C TYR A 33 1.81 -1.80 8.82
N GLN A 34 1.18 -2.96 8.97
CA GLN A 34 1.82 -4.23 8.63
C GLN A 34 2.19 -4.28 7.15
N ARG A 35 1.29 -3.89 6.26
CA ARG A 35 1.56 -3.88 4.82
C ARG A 35 2.66 -2.88 4.47
N PHE A 36 2.66 -1.71 5.12
CA PHE A 36 3.73 -0.73 4.92
C PHE A 36 5.10 -1.31 5.31
N SER A 37 5.18 -1.96 6.47
CA SER A 37 6.43 -2.58 6.92
C SER A 37 6.92 -3.65 5.96
N GLU A 38 6.02 -4.47 5.45
CA GLU A 38 6.35 -5.51 4.48
C GLU A 38 6.84 -4.93 3.16
N LEU A 39 6.20 -3.87 2.69
CA LEU A 39 6.63 -3.16 1.47
C LEU A 39 8.00 -2.54 1.66
N GLU A 40 8.20 -1.82 2.77
CA GLU A 40 9.48 -1.16 3.03
C GLU A 40 10.63 -2.15 3.19
N ALA A 41 10.35 -3.34 3.74
CA ALA A 41 11.35 -4.37 3.93
C ALA A 41 11.75 -5.05 2.62
N SER A 42 10.93 -4.95 1.57
CA SER A 42 11.24 -5.55 0.27
C SER A 42 12.26 -4.69 -0.49
N PRO A 43 13.23 -5.30 -1.19
CA PRO A 43 14.22 -4.53 -1.95
C PRO A 43 13.60 -3.66 -3.04
N ASN A 44 12.56 -4.17 -3.70
CA ASN A 44 11.85 -3.46 -4.75
C ASN A 44 10.45 -4.08 -4.89
N PHE A 45 9.60 -3.46 -5.71
CA PHE A 45 8.22 -3.92 -5.86
C PHE A 45 8.13 -5.28 -6.54
N LYS A 46 9.03 -5.59 -7.44
CA LYS A 46 9.06 -6.90 -8.08
C LYS A 46 9.28 -8.00 -7.04
N ALA A 47 10.21 -7.80 -6.11
CA ALA A 47 10.46 -8.75 -5.04
C ALA A 47 9.23 -8.91 -4.15
N TYR A 48 8.54 -7.82 -3.85
CA TYR A 48 7.30 -7.87 -3.07
C TYR A 48 6.23 -8.69 -3.79
N LEU A 49 6.08 -8.50 -5.10
CA LEU A 49 5.12 -9.29 -5.89
C LEU A 49 5.48 -10.78 -5.86
N ASP A 50 6.76 -11.10 -5.96
CA ASP A 50 7.22 -12.49 -5.93
C ASP A 50 6.94 -13.17 -4.58
N TYR A 51 6.99 -12.42 -3.48
CA TYR A 51 6.66 -12.96 -2.15
C TYR A 51 5.17 -13.26 -2.01
N GLY A 52 4.32 -12.50 -2.71
CA GLY A 52 2.87 -12.73 -2.67
C GLY A 52 2.18 -12.33 -1.38
N ILE A 53 2.84 -11.55 -0.53
CA ILE A 53 2.25 -11.13 0.74
C ILE A 53 1.09 -10.17 0.48
N GLY A 54 -0.08 -10.45 1.05
CA GLY A 54 -1.28 -9.65 0.82
C GLY A 54 -1.91 -9.88 -0.54
N LYS A 55 -1.49 -10.92 -1.26
CA LYS A 55 -2.02 -11.31 -2.57
C LYS A 55 -2.06 -10.12 -3.54
N PRO A 56 -0.91 -9.46 -3.79
CA PRO A 56 -0.88 -8.32 -4.70
C PRO A 56 -1.28 -8.76 -6.12
N HIS A 57 -2.13 -7.95 -6.76
CA HIS A 57 -2.61 -8.25 -8.10
C HIS A 57 -2.82 -6.96 -8.88
N PRO A 58 -2.60 -6.99 -10.20
CA PRO A 58 -2.87 -5.81 -11.02
C PRO A 58 -4.37 -5.56 -11.10
N LEU A 59 -4.74 -4.28 -11.14
CA LEU A 59 -6.12 -3.87 -11.34
C LEU A 59 -6.40 -3.75 -12.83
N VAL A 60 -7.67 -3.93 -13.22
CA VAL A 60 -8.06 -3.95 -14.63
C VAL A 60 -8.88 -2.72 -14.99
N GLY A 61 -9.08 -2.49 -16.30
CA GLY A 61 -9.86 -1.39 -16.83
C GLY A 61 -9.02 -0.10 -16.87
N ASN A 62 -9.62 1.00 -16.43
CA ASN A 62 -8.94 2.30 -16.41
C ASN A 62 -7.92 2.43 -15.27
N LEU A 63 -7.65 1.32 -14.57
CA LEU A 63 -6.74 1.28 -13.44
C LEU A 63 -5.39 0.68 -13.84
N ASP A 64 -4.97 0.95 -15.06
CA ASP A 64 -3.68 0.47 -15.57
C ASP A 64 -2.55 0.93 -14.66
N ASN A 65 -1.58 0.04 -14.47
CA ASN A 65 -0.39 0.28 -13.65
C ASN A 65 -0.68 0.42 -12.15
N LEU A 66 -1.90 0.10 -11.71
CA LEU A 66 -2.23 0.06 -10.29
C LEU A 66 -2.33 -1.38 -9.81
N PHE A 67 -1.95 -1.60 -8.55
CA PHE A 67 -2.04 -2.91 -7.91
C PHE A 67 -2.86 -2.82 -6.64
N GLY A 68 -3.61 -3.87 -6.34
CA GLY A 68 -4.35 -4.00 -5.09
C GLY A 68 -3.64 -4.97 -4.17
N ILE A 69 -3.51 -4.61 -2.90
CA ILE A 69 -2.91 -5.46 -1.86
C ILE A 69 -3.97 -5.63 -0.78
N SER A 70 -4.33 -6.87 -0.46
CA SER A 70 -5.38 -7.14 0.52
C SER A 70 -4.99 -6.67 1.91
N LEU A 71 -5.90 -5.97 2.56
CA LEU A 71 -5.81 -5.60 3.98
C LEU A 71 -6.71 -6.52 4.80
N THR A 72 -7.98 -6.57 4.41
CA THR A 72 -8.97 -7.49 4.97
C THR A 72 -9.81 -8.03 3.82
N LYS A 73 -10.83 -8.84 4.13
CA LYS A 73 -11.69 -9.44 3.12
C LYS A 73 -12.31 -8.41 2.16
N ASN A 74 -12.69 -7.24 2.67
CA ASN A 74 -13.42 -6.24 1.90
C ASN A 74 -12.61 -5.00 1.53
N TYR A 75 -11.38 -4.88 2.02
CA TYR A 75 -10.56 -3.68 1.83
C TYR A 75 -9.20 -4.03 1.30
N ARG A 76 -8.69 -3.17 0.43
CA ARG A 76 -7.36 -3.34 -0.16
C ARG A 76 -6.64 -2.00 -0.23
N LEU A 77 -5.31 -2.09 -0.20
CA LEU A 77 -4.44 -0.94 -0.40
C LEU A 77 -4.14 -0.84 -1.90
N ILE A 78 -4.29 0.35 -2.46
CA ILE A 78 -4.01 0.59 -3.87
C ILE A 78 -2.63 1.23 -3.98
N VAL A 79 -1.76 0.61 -4.75
CA VAL A 79 -0.39 1.09 -4.94
C VAL A 79 -0.09 1.23 -6.43
N GLU A 80 0.85 2.12 -6.74
CA GLU A 80 1.28 2.38 -8.11
C GLU A 80 2.81 2.32 -8.16
N PRO A 81 3.39 1.48 -9.01
CA PRO A 81 4.84 1.50 -9.20
C PRO A 81 5.27 2.86 -9.77
N ILE A 82 6.31 3.45 -9.17
CA ILE A 82 6.80 4.77 -9.58
C ILE A 82 7.65 4.68 -10.82
N THR A 83 8.36 3.58 -10.99
CA THR A 83 9.29 3.38 -12.11
C THR A 83 8.89 2.18 -12.94
N ASP A 84 9.34 2.15 -14.20
CA ASP A 84 9.11 1.02 -15.09
C ASP A 84 9.75 -0.27 -14.58
N ARG A 85 10.76 -0.15 -13.72
CA ARG A 85 11.46 -1.29 -13.14
C ARG A 85 10.84 -1.79 -11.85
N LEU A 86 9.75 -1.19 -11.40
CA LEU A 86 9.06 -1.55 -10.17
C LEU A 86 9.96 -1.42 -8.93
N ASP A 87 10.86 -0.43 -8.93
CA ASP A 87 11.80 -0.24 -7.82
C ASP A 87 11.12 0.34 -6.58
N ASP A 88 10.26 1.33 -6.79
CA ASP A 88 9.52 2.00 -5.73
C ASP A 88 8.04 1.97 -6.02
N VAL A 89 7.25 2.31 -5.02
CA VAL A 89 5.79 2.29 -5.17
C VAL A 89 5.17 3.52 -4.53
N GLY A 90 4.20 4.11 -5.22
CA GLY A 90 3.38 5.19 -4.69
C GLY A 90 2.07 4.64 -4.14
N LEU A 91 1.58 5.20 -3.04
CA LEU A 91 0.34 4.78 -2.41
C LEU A 91 -0.83 5.63 -2.89
N ARG A 92 -1.92 4.97 -3.25
CA ARG A 92 -3.20 5.60 -3.58
C ARG A 92 -4.30 5.01 -2.73
N GLU A 93 -5.32 5.78 -2.52
CA GLU A 93 -6.49 5.32 -1.80
C GLU A 93 -7.28 4.31 -2.59
#